data_8f859415ee9a7a0e80425dbb6fd33d99
#
_entry.id   8f859415ee9a7a0e80425dbb6fd33d99
#
_cell.length_a   1.000
_cell.length_b   1.000
_cell.length_c   1.000
_cell.angle_alpha   90.00
_cell.angle_beta   90.00
_cell.angle_gamma   90.00
#
_symmetry.space_group_name_H-M   'P 1'
#
loop_
_entity.id
_entity.type
_entity.pdbx_description
1 polymer ?
#
loop_
_entity_poly.entity_id
_entity_poly.type
_entity_poly.pdbx_seq_one_letter_code
_entity_poly.pdbx_strand_id
1 'polypeptide(L)'
;TPLEPIDLLMQTIQLTVPRFALESIESFLYTKDEITIINQIGLAYSDAGQNKKAAEIYYQLLKYVRKHFKETITSIGVLPLVLYNYARVLDLCGRYEEGAALAKEGREACIQYGHYQVLPRCLEIEAECRHFMGDDEISKELYYQSYYLCKVIGYQIGLEVVKKEAKEYLNIDFMS
;
A
#
# COMPACT_ATOMS: atom_id res chain seq x y z
N THR A 1 12.25 -20.50 -20.45
CA THR A 1 12.36 -20.02 -19.05
C THR A 1 11.03 -19.40 -18.69
N PRO A 2 10.41 -19.70 -17.52
CA PRO A 2 9.23 -18.98 -17.07
C PRO A 2 9.58 -17.49 -17.01
N LEU A 3 8.67 -16.64 -17.50
CA LEU A 3 8.83 -15.19 -17.39
C LEU A 3 8.85 -14.80 -15.91
N GLU A 4 9.75 -13.91 -15.54
CA GLU A 4 9.72 -13.29 -14.22
C GLU A 4 8.38 -12.55 -14.04
N PRO A 5 7.80 -12.49 -12.84
CA PRO A 5 6.51 -11.85 -12.60
C PRO A 5 6.42 -10.41 -13.16
N ILE A 6 7.52 -9.66 -13.07
CA ILE A 6 7.62 -8.30 -13.62
C ILE A 6 7.45 -8.30 -15.14
N ASP A 7 8.14 -9.19 -15.86
CA ASP A 7 8.07 -9.28 -17.32
C ASP A 7 6.66 -9.62 -17.78
N LEU A 8 5.99 -10.53 -17.09
CA LEU A 8 4.62 -10.90 -17.40
C LEU A 8 3.65 -9.71 -17.22
N LEU A 9 3.78 -8.97 -16.12
CA LEU A 9 2.95 -7.79 -15.87
C LEU A 9 3.23 -6.67 -16.89
N MET A 10 4.51 -6.46 -17.25
CA MET A 10 4.90 -5.51 -18.30
C MET A 10 4.29 -5.88 -19.66
N GLN A 11 4.35 -7.15 -20.05
CA GLN A 11 3.70 -7.61 -21.27
C GLN A 11 2.18 -7.43 -21.21
N THR A 12 1.56 -7.72 -20.06
CA THR A 12 0.11 -7.60 -19.88
C THR A 12 -0.35 -6.16 -20.11
N ILE A 13 0.30 -5.17 -19.51
CA ILE A 13 -0.11 -3.78 -19.72
C ILE A 13 0.16 -3.30 -21.13
N GLN A 14 1.21 -3.79 -21.78
CA GLN A 14 1.54 -3.45 -23.16
C GLN A 14 0.56 -4.00 -24.20
N LEU A 15 -0.30 -4.96 -23.84
CA LEU A 15 -1.39 -5.40 -24.72
C LEU A 15 -2.41 -4.28 -24.97
N THR A 16 -2.68 -3.44 -23.98
CA THR A 16 -3.65 -2.33 -24.08
C THR A 16 -2.97 -0.96 -24.19
N VAL A 17 -1.77 -0.82 -23.66
CA VAL A 17 -0.94 0.39 -23.73
C VAL A 17 0.42 0.06 -24.37
N PRO A 18 0.51 -0.11 -25.71
CA PRO A 18 1.71 -0.67 -26.37
C PRO A 18 3.00 0.12 -26.16
N ARG A 19 2.91 1.41 -25.81
CA ARG A 19 4.05 2.29 -25.52
C ARG A 19 4.30 2.49 -24.05
N PHE A 20 3.68 1.67 -23.20
CA PHE A 20 3.87 1.78 -21.74
C PHE A 20 5.34 1.61 -21.37
N ALA A 21 5.83 2.54 -20.54
CA ALA A 21 7.16 2.49 -19.94
C ALA A 21 7.08 3.06 -18.52
N LEU A 22 7.83 2.48 -17.59
CA LEU A 22 7.82 2.86 -16.17
C LEU A 22 8.30 4.30 -15.93
N GLU A 23 9.10 4.83 -16.83
CA GLU A 23 9.62 6.20 -16.79
C GLU A 23 8.60 7.24 -17.24
N SER A 24 7.46 6.81 -17.77
CA SER A 24 6.44 7.69 -18.39
C SER A 24 5.00 7.31 -18.02
N ILE A 25 4.78 6.82 -16.80
CA ILE A 25 3.44 6.42 -16.30
C ILE A 25 2.43 7.56 -16.47
N GLU A 26 2.82 8.82 -16.24
CA GLU A 26 1.91 9.96 -16.38
C GLU A 26 1.54 10.34 -17.83
N SER A 27 2.15 9.71 -18.84
CA SER A 27 2.00 10.09 -20.26
C SER A 27 0.79 9.47 -20.95
N PHE A 28 0.08 8.56 -20.30
CA PHE A 28 -1.05 7.84 -20.88
C PHE A 28 -2.31 8.02 -20.05
N LEU A 29 -3.44 7.64 -20.62
CA LEU A 29 -4.70 7.49 -19.88
C LEU A 29 -4.93 6.01 -19.61
N TYR A 30 -5.29 5.69 -18.37
CA TYR A 30 -5.48 4.32 -17.92
C TYR A 30 -6.90 4.06 -17.45
N THR A 31 -7.36 2.85 -17.72
CA THR A 31 -8.51 2.25 -17.06
C THR A 31 -8.17 1.85 -15.63
N LYS A 32 -9.19 1.52 -14.83
CA LYS A 32 -8.98 1.00 -13.46
C LYS A 32 -8.14 -0.29 -13.46
N ASP A 33 -8.35 -1.17 -14.43
CA ASP A 33 -7.63 -2.45 -14.53
C ASP A 33 -6.15 -2.23 -14.85
N GLU A 34 -5.85 -1.29 -15.76
CA GLU A 34 -4.45 -0.92 -16.07
C GLU A 34 -3.75 -0.28 -14.87
N ILE A 35 -4.43 0.56 -14.09
CA ILE A 35 -3.89 1.08 -12.82
C ILE A 35 -3.61 -0.07 -11.84
N THR A 36 -4.49 -1.05 -11.78
CA THR A 36 -4.28 -2.24 -10.95
C THR A 36 -3.05 -3.02 -11.40
N ILE A 37 -2.82 -3.18 -12.70
CA ILE A 37 -1.61 -3.82 -13.24
C ILE A 37 -0.36 -3.02 -12.87
N ILE A 38 -0.38 -1.69 -13.02
CA ILE A 38 0.76 -0.83 -12.63
C ILE A 38 1.06 -0.96 -11.12
N ASN A 39 0.01 -1.00 -10.28
CA ASN A 39 0.14 -1.24 -8.85
C ASN A 39 0.80 -2.61 -8.57
N GLN A 40 0.44 -3.67 -9.30
CA GLN A 40 1.06 -4.99 -9.17
C GLN A 40 2.52 -4.99 -9.65
N ILE A 41 2.87 -4.21 -10.69
CA ILE A 41 4.26 -4.03 -11.10
C ILE A 41 5.09 -3.43 -9.96
N GLY A 42 4.57 -2.39 -9.30
CA GLY A 42 5.22 -1.80 -8.12
C GLY A 42 5.45 -2.81 -7.00
N LEU A 43 4.45 -3.65 -6.69
CA LEU A 43 4.60 -4.74 -5.71
C LEU A 43 5.65 -5.76 -6.13
N ALA A 44 5.65 -6.20 -7.39
CA ALA A 44 6.61 -7.17 -7.90
C ALA A 44 8.07 -6.66 -7.81
N TYR A 45 8.29 -5.37 -8.05
CA TYR A 45 9.60 -4.75 -7.81
C TYR A 45 9.98 -4.74 -6.32
N SER A 46 9.03 -4.44 -5.43
CA SER A 46 9.26 -4.49 -3.99
C SER A 46 9.58 -5.91 -3.51
N ASP A 47 8.81 -6.91 -3.95
CA ASP A 47 9.01 -8.32 -3.60
C ASP A 47 10.35 -8.87 -4.14
N ALA A 48 10.87 -8.31 -5.22
CA ALA A 48 12.21 -8.57 -5.74
C ALA A 48 13.32 -7.79 -5.00
N GLY A 49 13.00 -7.08 -3.90
CA GLY A 49 13.95 -6.28 -3.12
C GLY A 49 14.36 -4.95 -3.76
N GLN A 50 13.74 -4.58 -4.90
CA GLN A 50 14.03 -3.35 -5.63
C GLN A 50 13.17 -2.17 -5.13
N ASN A 51 13.20 -1.92 -3.80
CA ASN A 51 12.32 -0.97 -3.13
C ASN A 51 12.44 0.47 -3.65
N LYS A 52 13.63 0.91 -4.06
CA LYS A 52 13.81 2.25 -4.66
C LYS A 52 13.04 2.39 -5.97
N LYS A 53 13.11 1.37 -6.84
CA LYS A 53 12.37 1.34 -8.10
C LYS A 53 10.87 1.27 -7.86
N ALA A 54 10.43 0.46 -6.90
CA ALA A 54 9.05 0.39 -6.48
C ALA A 54 8.53 1.77 -6.00
N ALA A 55 9.33 2.48 -5.19
CA ALA A 55 8.97 3.82 -4.70
C ALA A 55 8.81 4.84 -5.85
N GLU A 56 9.67 4.78 -6.88
CA GLU A 56 9.54 5.63 -8.08
C GLU A 56 8.24 5.34 -8.85
N ILE A 57 7.90 4.06 -9.01
CA ILE A 57 6.65 3.63 -9.67
C ILE A 57 5.44 4.14 -8.87
N TYR A 58 5.41 3.93 -7.56
CA TYR A 58 4.30 4.38 -6.72
C TYR A 58 4.18 5.90 -6.64
N TYR A 59 5.30 6.63 -6.65
CA TYR A 59 5.28 8.09 -6.73
C TYR A 59 4.54 8.59 -7.98
N GLN A 60 4.90 8.06 -9.15
CA GLN A 60 4.25 8.43 -10.41
C GLN A 60 2.79 7.96 -10.43
N LEU A 61 2.51 6.75 -9.97
CA LEU A 61 1.17 6.19 -9.95
C LEU A 61 0.24 7.00 -9.04
N LEU A 62 0.70 7.36 -7.83
CA LEU A 62 -0.10 8.18 -6.91
C LEU A 62 -0.37 9.57 -7.49
N LYS A 63 0.63 10.19 -8.10
CA LYS A 63 0.47 11.47 -8.78
C LYS A 63 -0.55 11.40 -9.90
N TYR A 64 -0.50 10.33 -10.70
CA TYR A 64 -1.48 10.06 -11.76
C TYR A 64 -2.90 9.89 -11.18
N VAL A 65 -3.07 9.05 -10.17
CA VAL A 65 -4.37 8.77 -9.54
C VAL A 65 -4.97 10.05 -8.94
N ARG A 66 -4.17 10.83 -8.23
CA ARG A 66 -4.62 12.12 -7.67
C ARG A 66 -5.06 13.13 -8.74
N LYS A 67 -4.41 13.12 -9.90
CA LYS A 67 -4.75 14.03 -11.01
C LYS A 67 -6.04 13.63 -11.73
N HIS A 68 -6.21 12.34 -12.01
CA HIS A 68 -7.23 11.86 -12.93
C HIS A 68 -8.49 11.29 -12.25
N PHE A 69 -8.40 10.95 -10.97
CA PHE A 69 -9.48 10.25 -10.25
C PHE A 69 -9.99 11.00 -9.01
N LYS A 70 -9.78 12.31 -8.94
CA LYS A 70 -10.12 13.15 -7.75
C LYS A 70 -11.60 13.09 -7.35
N GLU A 71 -12.51 12.84 -8.26
CA GLU A 71 -13.97 13.05 -8.03
C GLU A 71 -14.85 11.89 -8.52
N THR A 72 -14.29 10.81 -8.99
CA THR A 72 -15.08 9.71 -9.53
C THR A 72 -15.16 8.53 -8.55
N ILE A 73 -16.34 7.92 -8.46
CA ILE A 73 -16.61 6.68 -7.70
C ILE A 73 -15.57 5.57 -8.01
N THR A 74 -14.99 5.58 -9.22
CA THR A 74 -13.94 4.64 -9.62
C THR A 74 -12.59 4.86 -8.92
N SER A 75 -12.31 6.05 -8.41
CA SER A 75 -11.08 6.33 -7.65
C SER A 75 -11.11 5.75 -6.24
N ILE A 76 -12.31 5.58 -5.71
CA ILE A 76 -12.57 5.22 -4.32
C ILE A 76 -11.87 3.92 -3.91
N GLY A 77 -11.84 2.89 -4.78
CA GLY A 77 -11.20 1.61 -4.47
C GLY A 77 -9.69 1.56 -4.76
N VAL A 78 -9.21 2.41 -5.67
CA VAL A 78 -7.82 2.40 -6.13
C VAL A 78 -6.91 3.23 -5.23
N LEU A 79 -7.36 4.43 -4.86
CA LEU A 79 -6.53 5.36 -4.08
C LEU A 79 -6.08 4.79 -2.72
N PRO A 80 -6.95 4.23 -1.86
CA PRO A 80 -6.51 3.66 -0.59
C PRO A 80 -5.48 2.53 -0.77
N LEU A 81 -5.65 1.70 -1.80
CA LEU A 81 -4.74 0.59 -2.09
C LEU A 81 -3.36 1.09 -2.54
N VAL A 82 -3.32 2.09 -3.41
CA VAL A 82 -2.06 2.71 -3.87
C VAL A 82 -1.35 3.41 -2.71
N LEU A 83 -2.09 4.14 -1.86
CA LEU A 83 -1.54 4.80 -0.68
C LEU A 83 -0.93 3.79 0.30
N TYR A 84 -1.63 2.69 0.60
CA TYR A 84 -1.13 1.63 1.45
C TYR A 84 0.15 0.99 0.88
N ASN A 85 0.14 0.57 -0.39
CA ASN A 85 1.29 -0.09 -1.00
C ASN A 85 2.51 0.85 -1.09
N TYR A 86 2.28 2.13 -1.39
CA TYR A 86 3.36 3.10 -1.40
C TYR A 86 3.93 3.36 0.00
N ALA A 87 3.06 3.49 1.02
CA ALA A 87 3.49 3.64 2.40
C ALA A 87 4.39 2.45 2.84
N ARG A 88 3.97 1.21 2.53
CA ARG A 88 4.76 0.00 2.78
C ARG A 88 6.13 0.04 2.10
N VAL A 89 6.18 0.47 0.84
CA VAL A 89 7.46 0.59 0.12
C VAL A 89 8.36 1.66 0.72
N LEU A 90 7.80 2.78 1.16
CA LEU A 90 8.55 3.83 1.85
C LEU A 90 9.10 3.36 3.19
N ASP A 91 8.33 2.59 3.95
CA ASP A 91 8.78 1.93 5.18
C ASP A 91 10.00 1.04 4.91
N LEU A 92 9.91 0.15 3.92
CA LEU A 92 11.03 -0.69 3.46
C LEU A 92 12.25 0.10 2.95
N CYS A 93 12.08 1.37 2.59
CA CYS A 93 13.16 2.28 2.24
C CYS A 93 13.71 3.06 3.44
N GLY A 94 13.16 2.89 4.64
CA GLY A 94 13.50 3.67 5.84
C GLY A 94 12.97 5.11 5.82
N ARG A 95 11.97 5.41 4.96
CA ARG A 95 11.34 6.74 4.82
C ARG A 95 10.08 6.80 5.67
N TYR A 96 10.24 6.61 6.98
CA TYR A 96 9.14 6.36 7.90
C TYR A 96 8.15 7.52 8.03
N GLU A 97 8.62 8.79 8.08
CA GLU A 97 7.73 9.95 8.16
C GLU A 97 6.80 10.03 6.94
N GLU A 98 7.33 9.80 5.74
CA GLU A 98 6.55 9.81 4.51
C GLU A 98 5.62 8.60 4.45
N GLY A 99 6.09 7.42 4.85
CA GLY A 99 5.29 6.21 4.97
C GLY A 99 4.10 6.40 5.91
N ALA A 100 4.34 6.91 7.12
CA ALA A 100 3.29 7.20 8.11
C ALA A 100 2.26 8.20 7.58
N ALA A 101 2.71 9.26 6.88
CA ALA A 101 1.81 10.26 6.32
C ALA A 101 0.89 9.66 5.24
N LEU A 102 1.43 8.83 4.33
CA LEU A 102 0.63 8.17 3.30
C LEU A 102 -0.30 7.09 3.87
N ALA A 103 0.16 6.33 4.86
CA ALA A 103 -0.67 5.34 5.55
C ALA A 103 -1.85 6.00 6.26
N LYS A 104 -1.62 7.14 6.93
CA LYS A 104 -2.68 7.96 7.55
C LYS A 104 -3.68 8.46 6.50
N GLU A 105 -3.21 9.02 5.38
CA GLU A 105 -4.08 9.45 4.27
C GLU A 105 -4.92 8.27 3.74
N GLY A 106 -4.30 7.09 3.57
CA GLY A 106 -4.96 5.86 3.16
C GLY A 106 -6.04 5.42 4.15
N ARG A 107 -5.76 5.48 5.45
CA ARG A 107 -6.71 5.20 6.52
C ARG A 107 -7.91 6.15 6.49
N GLU A 108 -7.66 7.45 6.35
CA GLU A 108 -8.71 8.47 6.26
C GLU A 108 -9.58 8.26 5.03
N ALA A 109 -8.97 7.96 3.87
CA ALA A 109 -9.69 7.62 2.64
C ALA A 109 -10.54 6.33 2.79
N CYS A 110 -10.01 5.29 3.47
CA CYS A 110 -10.76 4.08 3.76
C CYS A 110 -12.02 4.36 4.58
N ILE A 111 -11.90 5.19 5.61
CA ILE A 111 -13.03 5.57 6.49
C ILE A 111 -14.04 6.41 5.71
N GLN A 112 -13.57 7.42 4.98
CA GLN A 112 -14.42 8.32 4.21
C GLN A 112 -15.25 7.59 3.16
N TYR A 113 -14.68 6.56 2.52
CA TYR A 113 -15.30 5.88 1.38
C TYR A 113 -15.77 4.46 1.67
N GLY A 114 -15.62 3.97 2.90
CA GLY A 114 -16.11 2.65 3.31
C GLY A 114 -15.24 1.47 2.83
N HIS A 115 -13.94 1.67 2.60
CA HIS A 115 -13.01 0.62 2.15
C HIS A 115 -12.39 -0.14 3.32
N TYR A 116 -13.21 -0.75 4.15
CA TYR A 116 -12.79 -1.42 5.39
C TYR A 116 -11.89 -2.65 5.18
N GLN A 117 -11.80 -3.18 3.98
CA GLN A 117 -10.87 -4.28 3.63
C GLN A 117 -9.40 -3.83 3.63
N VAL A 118 -9.13 -2.55 3.29
CA VAL A 118 -7.78 -1.98 3.22
C VAL A 118 -7.42 -1.28 4.54
N LEU A 119 -8.40 -0.82 5.30
CA LEU A 119 -8.22 -0.03 6.51
C LEU A 119 -7.26 -0.66 7.54
N PRO A 120 -7.35 -1.97 7.90
CA PRO A 120 -6.45 -2.55 8.87
C PRO A 120 -4.99 -2.56 8.40
N ARG A 121 -4.76 -2.67 7.10
CA ARG A 121 -3.42 -2.60 6.52
C ARG A 121 -2.81 -1.20 6.60
N CYS A 122 -3.62 -0.16 6.39
CA CYS A 122 -3.17 1.22 6.58
C CYS A 122 -2.82 1.50 8.05
N LEU A 123 -3.62 0.99 8.99
CA LEU A 123 -3.35 1.11 10.42
C LEU A 123 -2.04 0.40 10.82
N GLU A 124 -1.81 -0.80 10.30
CA GLU A 124 -0.62 -1.61 10.57
C GLU A 124 0.64 -0.90 10.07
N ILE A 125 0.71 -0.46 8.81
CA ILE A 125 1.87 0.27 8.26
C ILE A 125 2.08 1.62 8.96
N GLU A 126 1.01 2.35 9.31
CA GLU A 126 1.15 3.58 10.11
C GLU A 126 1.78 3.27 11.48
N ALA A 127 1.36 2.16 12.12
CA ALA A 127 1.90 1.72 13.40
C ALA A 127 3.39 1.37 13.31
N GLU A 128 3.80 0.61 12.30
CA GLU A 128 5.19 0.23 12.05
C GLU A 128 6.07 1.46 11.84
N CYS A 129 5.68 2.35 10.92
CA CYS A 129 6.40 3.60 10.68
C CYS A 129 6.52 4.45 11.97
N ARG A 130 5.44 4.55 12.78
CA ARG A 130 5.44 5.28 14.05
C ARG A 130 6.43 4.69 15.06
N HIS A 131 6.51 3.37 15.15
CA HIS A 131 7.48 2.70 15.97
C HIS A 131 8.92 3.09 15.58
N PHE A 132 9.26 3.00 14.30
CA PHE A 132 10.61 3.38 13.82
C PHE A 132 10.93 4.87 13.93
N MET A 133 9.92 5.72 14.08
CA MET A 133 10.08 7.15 14.44
C MET A 133 10.23 7.38 15.96
N GLY A 134 10.06 6.35 16.78
CA GLY A 134 10.08 6.45 18.24
C GLY A 134 8.75 6.84 18.88
N ASP A 135 7.65 6.85 18.13
CA ASP A 135 6.32 7.21 18.61
C ASP A 135 5.55 5.96 19.09
N ASP A 136 6.12 5.21 20.04
CA ASP A 136 5.62 3.88 20.48
C ASP A 136 4.20 3.92 21.04
N GLU A 137 3.79 4.99 21.70
CA GLU A 137 2.43 5.12 22.24
C GLU A 137 1.39 5.20 21.10
N ILE A 138 1.68 5.96 20.05
CA ILE A 138 0.81 6.04 18.86
C ILE A 138 0.83 4.72 18.12
N SER A 139 1.99 4.12 17.93
CA SER A 139 2.17 2.81 17.31
C SER A 139 1.33 1.74 18.00
N LYS A 140 1.39 1.67 19.33
CA LYS A 140 0.62 0.75 20.14
C LYS A 140 -0.89 0.90 19.92
N GLU A 141 -1.40 2.13 19.95
CA GLU A 141 -2.83 2.39 19.71
C GLU A 141 -3.26 1.91 18.31
N LEU A 142 -2.47 2.21 17.28
CA LEU A 142 -2.75 1.80 15.90
C LEU A 142 -2.74 0.28 15.73
N TYR A 143 -1.81 -0.44 16.38
CA TYR A 143 -1.80 -1.90 16.38
C TYR A 143 -3.05 -2.48 17.04
N TYR A 144 -3.51 -1.92 18.17
CA TYR A 144 -4.77 -2.36 18.77
C TYR A 144 -5.97 -2.14 17.85
N GLN A 145 -6.07 -0.97 17.20
CA GLN A 145 -7.13 -0.67 16.24
C GLN A 145 -7.11 -1.66 15.07
N SER A 146 -5.95 -1.91 14.47
CA SER A 146 -5.78 -2.87 13.38
C SER A 146 -6.17 -4.28 13.81
N TYR A 147 -5.70 -4.73 14.98
CA TYR A 147 -6.03 -6.05 15.53
C TYR A 147 -7.54 -6.28 15.67
N TYR A 148 -8.25 -5.37 16.34
CA TYR A 148 -9.68 -5.52 16.53
C TYR A 148 -10.45 -5.41 15.22
N LEU A 149 -10.04 -4.55 14.32
CA LEU A 149 -10.65 -4.43 13.00
C LEU A 149 -10.47 -5.71 12.18
N CYS A 150 -9.27 -6.30 12.16
CA CYS A 150 -9.03 -7.60 11.52
C CYS A 150 -9.94 -8.69 12.07
N LYS A 151 -10.19 -8.72 13.40
CA LYS A 151 -11.14 -9.66 14.01
C LYS A 151 -12.57 -9.42 13.54
N VAL A 152 -13.01 -8.18 13.51
CA VAL A 152 -14.38 -7.81 13.12
C VAL A 152 -14.69 -8.18 11.68
N ILE A 153 -13.75 -7.92 10.76
CA ILE A 153 -13.93 -8.20 9.32
C ILE A 153 -13.49 -9.62 8.91
N GLY A 154 -12.96 -10.43 9.84
CA GLY A 154 -12.49 -11.79 9.56
C GLY A 154 -11.21 -11.85 8.70
N TYR A 155 -10.36 -10.82 8.76
CA TYR A 155 -9.11 -10.77 7.99
C TYR A 155 -7.97 -11.50 8.70
N GLN A 156 -7.92 -12.81 8.54
CA GLN A 156 -6.99 -13.69 9.27
C GLN A 156 -5.52 -13.39 8.98
N ILE A 157 -5.16 -13.17 7.71
CA ILE A 157 -3.76 -12.88 7.31
C ILE A 157 -3.27 -11.59 8.00
N GLY A 158 -4.07 -10.52 7.97
CA GLY A 158 -3.73 -9.28 8.64
C GLY A 158 -3.63 -9.43 10.15
N LEU A 159 -4.51 -10.25 10.74
CA LEU A 159 -4.48 -10.55 12.17
C LEU A 159 -3.13 -11.16 12.61
N GLU A 160 -2.61 -12.11 11.85
CA GLU A 160 -1.32 -12.77 12.15
C GLU A 160 -0.14 -11.80 11.96
N VAL A 161 -0.17 -10.94 10.94
CA VAL A 161 0.85 -9.91 10.74
C VAL A 161 0.88 -8.96 11.94
N VAL A 162 -0.26 -8.38 12.30
CA VAL A 162 -0.38 -7.44 13.44
C VAL A 162 0.09 -8.06 14.76
N LYS A 163 -0.28 -9.32 15.03
CA LYS A 163 0.19 -10.03 16.24
C LYS A 163 1.71 -10.16 16.27
N LYS A 164 2.28 -10.57 15.14
CA LYS A 164 3.73 -10.76 15.03
C LYS A 164 4.48 -9.45 15.25
N GLU A 165 4.11 -8.41 14.55
CA GLU A 165 4.79 -7.10 14.60
C GLU A 165 4.62 -6.41 15.95
N ALA A 166 3.41 -6.36 16.49
CA ALA A 166 3.16 -5.79 17.81
C ALA A 166 3.94 -6.52 18.93
N LYS A 167 4.11 -7.84 18.78
CA LYS A 167 4.96 -8.62 19.70
C LYS A 167 6.43 -8.28 19.51
N GLU A 168 6.90 -8.23 18.27
CA GLU A 168 8.30 -7.99 17.92
C GLU A 168 8.75 -6.59 18.33
N TYR A 169 7.97 -5.57 17.99
CA TYR A 169 8.35 -4.17 18.17
C TYR A 169 8.01 -3.61 19.56
N LEU A 170 6.84 -3.96 20.09
CA LEU A 170 6.31 -3.35 21.33
C LEU A 170 6.12 -4.35 22.47
N ASN A 171 6.48 -5.61 22.27
CA ASN A 171 6.26 -6.69 23.24
C ASN A 171 4.79 -6.85 23.67
N ILE A 172 3.86 -6.59 22.75
CA ILE A 172 2.42 -6.73 22.99
C ILE A 172 1.97 -8.15 22.65
N ASP A 173 1.34 -8.82 23.61
CA ASP A 173 0.67 -10.11 23.41
C ASP A 173 -0.84 -9.87 23.32
N PHE A 174 -1.42 -10.04 22.14
CA PHE A 174 -2.87 -10.08 21.99
C PHE A 174 -3.36 -11.46 22.44
N MET A 175 -4.19 -11.47 23.48
CA MET A 175 -4.79 -12.72 23.95
C MET A 175 -5.62 -13.37 22.83
N SER A 176 -5.50 -14.66 22.71
CA SER A 176 -6.20 -15.55 21.75
C SER A 176 -7.72 -15.50 21.91
#